data_ff708fbdf9ec42309e5d1b5a8f9ff802
#
_entry.id   ff708fbdf9ec42309e5d1b5a8f9ff802
#
_cell.length_a   1.000
_cell.length_b   1.000
_cell.length_c   1.000
_cell.angle_alpha   90.00
_cell.angle_beta   90.00
_cell.angle_gamma   90.00
#
_symmetry.space_group_name_H-M   'P 1'
#
loop_
_entity.id
_entity.type
_entity.pdbx_description
1 polymer ?
#
loop_
_entity_poly.entity_id
_entity_poly.type
_entity_poly.pdbx_seq_one_letter_code
_entity_poly.pdbx_strand_id
1 'polypeptide(L)'
;MANLVTQVGAVAEEFPEQTAIGYEGREISYGEFWAQTGQFAAALDERGIGADDRVAIYLPNLPQFLVAFHGTLRAGGVVVPMNPQYKAREIGHLLSDSGAKAVVALSDLVPFVEDVREETELQEVVSVGGEAENATPFGEFLADDRLDVADRAGDDDAVQPYTSGTTGRPKGVQLTHENLSTNAEASVAVVPGGIGEGDKMLGVLPLFHIYGMTVTMNATLFDGGAYYPRPSWDAQEATSLIAEEEITLMHGVPAMYNDVINQPNAEEFDLSSLRLAGVGGAGIPIEVLRRFEELYGVTVCEGYGLTETAPVTHFNSPDDRRVGSIGKTLPGIDCRVVDEEFSDVPPVERGPVDEESVELDEITGELVIAGPNVMKGYYGLPEANEEAFTHEDGTRWFHTGDVGYHDADGFYYVVDREKHVIVTGGYNVYPREVEELLFEHEAVADAAVVGIPDERRGETIKAYVVPTPDADVSEGDVKEYCLSNLAEYKHPREVEFVEELPRTTTGKVQKFKLEEREVEAE
;
A
#
# COMPACT_ATOMS: atom_id res chain seq x y z
N MET A 1 10.73 7.84 20.12
CA MET A 1 9.46 8.60 20.33
C MET A 1 8.54 7.80 21.20
N ALA A 2 7.60 8.48 21.87
CA ALA A 2 6.56 7.85 22.66
C ALA A 2 5.45 7.28 21.75
N ASN A 3 4.27 7.04 22.30
CA ASN A 3 3.09 6.59 21.57
C ASN A 3 2.79 7.48 20.34
N LEU A 4 2.57 6.84 19.18
CA LEU A 4 2.29 7.46 17.87
C LEU A 4 1.19 8.57 17.96
N VAL A 5 0.13 8.35 18.74
CA VAL A 5 -1.00 9.28 18.81
C VAL A 5 -0.68 10.59 19.53
N THR A 6 0.46 10.70 20.21
CA THR A 6 0.86 11.96 20.89
C THR A 6 1.01 13.11 19.90
N GLN A 7 1.38 12.85 18.66
CA GLN A 7 1.49 13.87 17.60
C GLN A 7 0.11 14.43 17.25
N VAL A 8 -0.88 13.57 17.02
CA VAL A 8 -2.26 13.99 16.77
C VAL A 8 -2.85 14.75 17.98
N GLY A 9 -2.51 14.30 19.20
CA GLY A 9 -2.89 14.97 20.43
C GLY A 9 -2.35 16.40 20.52
N ALA A 10 -1.09 16.61 20.16
CA ALA A 10 -0.46 17.92 20.12
C ALA A 10 -1.15 18.87 19.12
N VAL A 11 -1.48 18.37 17.92
CA VAL A 11 -2.25 19.14 16.92
C VAL A 11 -3.64 19.49 17.45
N ALA A 12 -4.33 18.53 18.10
CA ALA A 12 -5.66 18.76 18.66
C ALA A 12 -5.66 19.78 19.83
N GLU A 13 -4.56 19.88 20.58
CA GLU A 13 -4.39 20.91 21.61
C GLU A 13 -4.10 22.30 21.03
N GLU A 14 -3.29 22.35 19.97
CA GLU A 14 -2.88 23.60 19.33
C GLU A 14 -3.97 24.18 18.41
N PHE A 15 -4.67 23.30 17.67
CA PHE A 15 -5.66 23.67 16.64
C PHE A 15 -7.01 22.94 16.82
N PRO A 16 -7.68 23.04 17.98
CA PRO A 16 -8.88 22.24 18.30
C PRO A 16 -10.06 22.48 17.34
N GLU A 17 -10.18 23.68 16.78
CA GLU A 17 -11.30 24.06 15.89
C GLU A 17 -11.02 23.75 14.41
N GLN A 18 -9.78 23.36 14.06
CA GLN A 18 -9.42 23.04 12.69
C GLN A 18 -10.02 21.70 12.27
N THR A 19 -10.43 21.58 11.01
CA THR A 19 -10.97 20.33 10.46
C THR A 19 -9.91 19.24 10.44
N ALA A 20 -10.19 18.12 11.10
CA ALA A 20 -9.39 16.91 11.03
C ALA A 20 -9.94 15.94 9.96
N ILE A 21 -11.27 15.82 9.86
CA ILE A 21 -11.93 14.85 8.97
C ILE A 21 -13.08 15.53 8.24
N GLY A 22 -13.10 15.44 6.91
CA GLY A 22 -14.23 15.81 6.06
C GLY A 22 -14.93 14.57 5.51
N TYR A 23 -16.22 14.39 5.82
CA TYR A 23 -16.96 13.21 5.39
C TYR A 23 -18.43 13.53 5.10
N GLU A 24 -18.91 13.26 3.90
CA GLU A 24 -20.32 13.48 3.47
C GLU A 24 -20.85 14.89 3.79
N GLY A 25 -20.03 15.93 3.51
CA GLY A 25 -20.38 17.32 3.75
C GLY A 25 -20.39 17.72 5.23
N ARG A 26 -19.87 16.89 6.12
CA ARG A 26 -19.64 17.20 7.53
C ARG A 26 -18.15 17.35 7.80
N GLU A 27 -17.82 18.31 8.64
CA GLU A 27 -16.48 18.48 9.15
C GLU A 27 -16.46 18.07 10.63
N ILE A 28 -15.44 17.29 11.00
CA ILE A 28 -15.14 16.91 12.38
C ILE A 28 -13.84 17.62 12.74
N SER A 29 -13.87 18.46 13.77
CA SER A 29 -12.69 19.19 14.20
C SER A 29 -11.68 18.29 14.91
N TYR A 30 -10.41 18.72 14.99
CA TYR A 30 -9.39 18.02 15.77
C TYR A 30 -9.79 17.83 17.23
N GLY A 31 -10.42 18.83 17.86
CA GLY A 31 -10.92 18.73 19.22
C GLY A 31 -12.01 17.68 19.39
N GLU A 32 -12.97 17.61 18.46
CA GLU A 32 -14.03 16.60 18.46
C GLU A 32 -13.46 15.20 18.18
N PHE A 33 -12.60 15.07 17.20
CA PHE A 33 -11.91 13.81 16.87
C PHE A 33 -11.11 13.29 18.07
N TRP A 34 -10.28 14.15 18.68
CA TRP A 34 -9.49 13.81 19.85
C TRP A 34 -10.33 13.43 21.07
N ALA A 35 -11.48 14.06 21.24
CA ALA A 35 -12.45 13.69 22.27
C ALA A 35 -12.97 12.27 22.06
N GLN A 36 -13.40 11.93 20.83
CA GLN A 36 -13.92 10.60 20.51
C GLN A 36 -12.87 9.51 20.66
N THR A 37 -11.60 9.76 20.28
CA THR A 37 -10.52 8.79 20.50
C THR A 37 -10.31 8.49 21.98
N GLY A 38 -10.42 9.52 22.84
CA GLY A 38 -10.34 9.34 24.30
C GLY A 38 -11.51 8.54 24.88
N GLN A 39 -12.72 8.78 24.38
CA GLN A 39 -13.92 8.04 24.78
C GLN A 39 -13.85 6.57 24.33
N PHE A 40 -13.33 6.31 23.13
CA PHE A 40 -13.11 4.94 22.63
C PHE A 40 -12.05 4.21 23.47
N ALA A 41 -10.94 4.90 23.78
CA ALA A 41 -9.89 4.37 24.65
C ALA A 41 -10.39 4.03 26.06
N ALA A 42 -11.20 4.92 26.66
CA ALA A 42 -11.81 4.68 27.96
C ALA A 42 -12.77 3.48 27.94
N ALA A 43 -13.54 3.34 26.87
CA ALA A 43 -14.44 2.18 26.69
C ALA A 43 -13.69 0.84 26.60
N LEU A 44 -12.50 0.83 26.00
CA LEU A 44 -11.62 -0.34 25.98
C LEU A 44 -11.08 -0.64 27.39
N ASP A 45 -10.57 0.39 28.10
CA ASP A 45 -10.01 0.25 29.44
C ASP A 45 -11.05 -0.25 30.46
N GLU A 46 -12.30 0.24 30.42
CA GLU A 46 -13.41 -0.25 31.24
C GLU A 46 -13.69 -1.74 31.05
N ARG A 47 -13.33 -2.29 29.89
CA ARG A 47 -13.49 -3.72 29.54
C ARG A 47 -12.21 -4.52 29.75
N GLY A 48 -11.17 -3.89 30.31
CA GLY A 48 -9.88 -4.51 30.58
C GLY A 48 -9.07 -4.80 29.30
N ILE A 49 -9.31 -4.03 28.24
CA ILE A 49 -8.56 -4.09 26.97
C ILE A 49 -7.64 -2.86 26.93
N GLY A 50 -6.33 -3.09 26.92
CA GLY A 50 -5.35 -2.02 27.04
C GLY A 50 -4.00 -2.38 26.44
N ALA A 51 -2.93 -2.10 27.18
CA ALA A 51 -1.57 -2.28 26.71
C ALA A 51 -1.32 -3.70 26.15
N ASP A 52 -0.77 -3.76 24.95
CA ASP A 52 -0.44 -4.99 24.19
C ASP A 52 -1.64 -5.84 23.74
N ASP A 53 -2.87 -5.47 24.09
CA ASP A 53 -4.07 -6.16 23.60
C ASP A 53 -4.36 -5.75 22.15
N ARG A 54 -4.75 -6.72 21.32
CA ARG A 54 -5.08 -6.47 19.93
C ARG A 54 -6.56 -6.11 19.77
N VAL A 55 -6.79 -5.05 18.98
CA VAL A 55 -8.12 -4.61 18.56
C VAL A 55 -8.19 -4.66 17.03
N ALA A 56 -9.05 -5.51 16.51
CA ALA A 56 -9.25 -5.64 15.08
C ALA A 56 -10.17 -4.54 14.55
N ILE A 57 -9.83 -3.98 13.37
CA ILE A 57 -10.67 -3.01 12.67
C ILE A 57 -11.04 -3.57 11.31
N TYR A 58 -12.31 -3.94 11.17
CA TYR A 58 -12.90 -4.58 9.99
C TYR A 58 -13.88 -3.61 9.30
N LEU A 59 -13.32 -2.45 8.89
CA LEU A 59 -14.05 -1.31 8.34
C LEU A 59 -13.41 -0.83 7.03
N PRO A 60 -14.21 -0.29 6.09
CA PRO A 60 -13.68 0.57 5.03
C PRO A 60 -13.24 1.95 5.60
N ASN A 61 -12.84 2.86 4.71
CA ASN A 61 -12.43 4.21 5.08
C ASN A 61 -13.63 5.04 5.60
N LEU A 62 -13.83 5.03 6.89
CA LEU A 62 -14.89 5.76 7.60
C LEU A 62 -14.28 6.57 8.76
N PRO A 63 -14.91 7.65 9.22
CA PRO A 63 -14.48 8.36 10.42
C PRO A 63 -14.30 7.45 11.64
N GLN A 64 -15.13 6.42 11.77
CA GLN A 64 -15.04 5.43 12.86
C GLN A 64 -13.77 4.58 12.78
N PHE A 65 -13.21 4.34 11.59
CA PHE A 65 -11.90 3.71 11.46
C PHE A 65 -10.82 4.54 12.14
N LEU A 66 -10.80 5.86 11.87
CA LEU A 66 -9.82 6.77 12.44
C LEU A 66 -9.95 6.86 13.97
N VAL A 67 -11.20 6.94 14.48
CA VAL A 67 -11.46 6.97 15.92
C VAL A 67 -11.02 5.66 16.59
N ALA A 68 -11.37 4.50 16.03
CA ALA A 68 -11.00 3.20 16.57
C ALA A 68 -9.48 2.97 16.52
N PHE A 69 -8.82 3.36 15.43
CA PHE A 69 -7.37 3.28 15.27
C PHE A 69 -6.64 4.09 16.35
N HIS A 70 -6.89 5.39 16.40
CA HIS A 70 -6.20 6.26 17.35
C HIS A 70 -6.64 6.01 18.80
N GLY A 71 -7.90 5.61 19.02
CA GLY A 71 -8.39 5.24 20.35
C GLY A 71 -7.76 3.95 20.88
N THR A 72 -7.55 2.95 20.04
CA THR A 72 -6.82 1.72 20.40
C THR A 72 -5.39 2.03 20.80
N LEU A 73 -4.66 2.82 19.98
CA LEU A 73 -3.29 3.22 20.30
C LEU A 73 -3.23 4.11 21.57
N ARG A 74 -4.25 4.94 21.79
CA ARG A 74 -4.38 5.77 22.99
C ARG A 74 -4.54 4.94 24.26
N ALA A 75 -5.25 3.81 24.17
CA ALA A 75 -5.35 2.81 25.26
C ALA A 75 -4.08 1.97 25.43
N GLY A 76 -3.09 2.10 24.54
CA GLY A 76 -1.86 1.32 24.52
C GLY A 76 -1.99 -0.03 23.80
N GLY A 77 -3.13 -0.28 23.16
CA GLY A 77 -3.38 -1.50 22.38
C GLY A 77 -2.70 -1.51 21.02
N VAL A 78 -2.79 -2.65 20.33
CA VAL A 78 -2.25 -2.91 18.99
C VAL A 78 -3.40 -3.03 18.00
N VAL A 79 -3.35 -2.28 16.91
CA VAL A 79 -4.38 -2.34 15.85
C VAL A 79 -4.11 -3.51 14.91
N VAL A 80 -5.14 -4.31 14.62
CA VAL A 80 -5.13 -5.34 13.58
C VAL A 80 -6.08 -4.92 12.47
N PRO A 81 -5.58 -4.28 11.40
CA PRO A 81 -6.43 -3.84 10.30
C PRO A 81 -6.83 -5.03 9.43
N MET A 82 -8.11 -5.14 9.11
CA MET A 82 -8.65 -6.23 8.29
C MET A 82 -9.39 -5.68 7.07
N ASN A 83 -9.18 -6.35 5.94
CA ASN A 83 -9.88 -6.02 4.69
C ASN A 83 -11.38 -6.33 4.81
N PRO A 84 -12.30 -5.35 4.63
CA PRO A 84 -13.74 -5.56 4.75
C PRO A 84 -14.34 -6.50 3.68
N GLN A 85 -13.55 -6.90 2.68
CA GLN A 85 -13.98 -7.92 1.69
C GLN A 85 -13.70 -9.36 2.14
N TYR A 86 -12.93 -9.56 3.20
CA TYR A 86 -12.66 -10.90 3.75
C TYR A 86 -13.94 -11.54 4.26
N LYS A 87 -13.94 -12.87 4.27
CA LYS A 87 -15.05 -13.71 4.76
C LYS A 87 -14.63 -14.43 6.05
N ALA A 88 -15.57 -15.15 6.66
CA ALA A 88 -15.36 -15.84 7.93
C ALA A 88 -14.04 -16.65 8.00
N ARG A 89 -13.67 -17.40 6.95
CA ARG A 89 -12.44 -18.17 6.92
C ARG A 89 -11.18 -17.33 7.06
N GLU A 90 -11.15 -16.18 6.35
CA GLU A 90 -9.97 -15.29 6.31
C GLU A 90 -9.87 -14.53 7.63
N ILE A 91 -10.97 -13.91 8.09
CA ILE A 91 -10.98 -13.18 9.36
C ILE A 91 -10.75 -14.09 10.56
N GLY A 92 -11.25 -15.35 10.52
CA GLY A 92 -11.02 -16.33 11.57
C GLY A 92 -9.53 -16.64 11.77
N HIS A 93 -8.76 -16.73 10.67
CA HIS A 93 -7.31 -16.86 10.77
C HIS A 93 -6.67 -15.64 11.43
N LEU A 94 -6.99 -14.41 10.97
CA LEU A 94 -6.39 -13.19 11.50
C LEU A 94 -6.73 -12.97 12.98
N LEU A 95 -7.99 -13.19 13.37
CA LEU A 95 -8.45 -13.02 14.74
C LEU A 95 -7.82 -14.04 15.69
N SER A 96 -7.70 -15.31 15.26
CA SER A 96 -7.09 -16.36 16.07
C SER A 96 -5.59 -16.20 16.19
N ASP A 97 -4.88 -15.87 15.07
CA ASP A 97 -3.43 -15.70 15.06
C ASP A 97 -3.00 -14.46 15.87
N SER A 98 -3.73 -13.34 15.73
CA SER A 98 -3.43 -12.12 16.47
C SER A 98 -3.84 -12.20 17.95
N GLY A 99 -4.79 -13.05 18.31
CA GLY A 99 -5.41 -13.07 19.64
C GLY A 99 -6.18 -11.78 19.94
N ALA A 100 -6.84 -11.19 18.92
CA ALA A 100 -7.61 -9.97 19.10
C ALA A 100 -8.73 -10.13 20.13
N LYS A 101 -8.83 -9.17 21.07
CA LYS A 101 -9.84 -9.15 22.13
C LYS A 101 -11.10 -8.37 21.77
N ALA A 102 -10.99 -7.41 20.87
CA ALA A 102 -12.13 -6.66 20.35
C ALA A 102 -12.06 -6.56 18.83
N VAL A 103 -13.23 -6.40 18.22
CA VAL A 103 -13.35 -6.10 16.78
C VAL A 103 -14.36 -4.99 16.55
N VAL A 104 -14.01 -4.01 15.71
CA VAL A 104 -14.90 -2.97 15.22
C VAL A 104 -15.22 -3.29 13.77
N ALA A 105 -16.49 -3.59 13.46
CA ALA A 105 -16.93 -4.07 12.15
C ALA A 105 -18.15 -3.30 11.64
N LEU A 106 -18.34 -3.25 10.30
CA LEU A 106 -19.63 -2.85 9.76
C LEU A 106 -20.72 -3.83 10.26
N SER A 107 -21.92 -3.30 10.56
CA SER A 107 -23.06 -4.12 11.01
C SER A 107 -23.34 -5.32 10.11
N ASP A 108 -23.20 -5.14 8.78
CA ASP A 108 -23.43 -6.19 7.78
C ASP A 108 -22.32 -7.24 7.76
N LEU A 109 -21.15 -6.95 8.34
CA LEU A 109 -20.01 -7.86 8.43
C LEU A 109 -19.94 -8.61 9.78
N VAL A 110 -20.69 -8.17 10.79
CA VAL A 110 -20.76 -8.83 12.11
C VAL A 110 -21.11 -10.31 12.00
N PRO A 111 -22.01 -10.76 11.13
CA PRO A 111 -22.30 -12.20 10.98
C PRO A 111 -21.05 -13.04 10.69
N PHE A 112 -20.10 -12.56 9.88
CA PHE A 112 -18.87 -13.29 9.61
C PHE A 112 -17.96 -13.37 10.86
N VAL A 113 -18.01 -12.36 11.73
CA VAL A 113 -17.29 -12.35 13.01
C VAL A 113 -17.91 -13.38 13.96
N GLU A 114 -19.22 -13.40 14.06
CA GLU A 114 -19.96 -14.36 14.93
C GLU A 114 -19.74 -15.82 14.49
N ASP A 115 -19.63 -16.09 13.18
CA ASP A 115 -19.35 -17.43 12.64
C ASP A 115 -18.03 -18.02 13.17
N VAL A 116 -17.06 -17.17 13.53
CA VAL A 116 -15.72 -17.62 13.98
C VAL A 116 -15.44 -17.28 15.45
N ARG A 117 -16.35 -16.59 16.13
CA ARG A 117 -16.13 -16.04 17.48
C ARG A 117 -15.70 -17.09 18.50
N GLU A 118 -16.32 -18.27 18.47
CA GLU A 118 -16.01 -19.35 19.42
C GLU A 118 -14.58 -19.92 19.27
N GLU A 119 -13.94 -19.69 18.12
CA GLU A 119 -12.57 -20.10 17.81
C GLU A 119 -11.53 -19.02 18.10
N THR A 120 -11.94 -17.87 18.65
CA THR A 120 -11.13 -16.67 18.88
C THR A 120 -11.13 -16.24 20.35
N GLU A 121 -10.31 -15.25 20.70
CA GLU A 121 -10.26 -14.64 22.04
C GLU A 121 -11.17 -13.39 22.15
N LEU A 122 -12.07 -13.15 21.18
CA LEU A 122 -12.91 -11.97 21.15
C LEU A 122 -13.85 -11.87 22.35
N GLN A 123 -13.72 -10.77 23.07
CA GLN A 123 -14.56 -10.38 24.20
C GLN A 123 -15.65 -9.40 23.74
N GLU A 124 -15.28 -8.43 22.87
CA GLU A 124 -16.13 -7.34 22.44
C GLU A 124 -16.28 -7.31 20.91
N VAL A 125 -17.50 -7.09 20.46
CA VAL A 125 -17.82 -6.81 19.05
C VAL A 125 -18.55 -5.47 18.99
N VAL A 126 -18.01 -4.53 18.21
CA VAL A 126 -18.57 -3.18 18.05
C VAL A 126 -19.08 -3.02 16.62
N SER A 127 -20.35 -2.64 16.46
CA SER A 127 -20.97 -2.46 15.14
C SER A 127 -20.98 -1.01 14.68
N VAL A 128 -20.67 -0.78 13.40
CA VAL A 128 -20.72 0.52 12.74
C VAL A 128 -21.76 0.49 11.62
N GLY A 129 -22.54 1.56 11.48
CA GLY A 129 -23.55 1.69 10.43
C GLY A 129 -24.92 1.10 10.75
N GLY A 130 -25.09 0.49 11.94
CA GLY A 130 -26.36 -0.05 12.40
C GLY A 130 -26.22 -0.96 13.61
N GLU A 131 -27.36 -1.44 14.09
CA GLU A 131 -27.44 -2.49 15.11
C GLU A 131 -27.12 -3.85 14.50
N ALA A 132 -26.41 -4.70 15.22
CA ALA A 132 -26.16 -6.09 14.86
C ALA A 132 -26.32 -6.99 16.09
N GLU A 133 -26.72 -8.25 15.88
CA GLU A 133 -26.89 -9.20 16.98
C GLU A 133 -25.53 -9.48 17.65
N ASN A 134 -25.52 -9.49 18.98
CA ASN A 134 -24.33 -9.69 19.81
C ASN A 134 -23.21 -8.63 19.66
N ALA A 135 -23.53 -7.46 19.13
CA ALA A 135 -22.58 -6.36 18.98
C ALA A 135 -23.11 -5.08 19.65
N THR A 136 -22.20 -4.28 20.19
CA THR A 136 -22.52 -2.96 20.75
C THR A 136 -22.41 -1.91 19.63
N PRO A 137 -23.45 -1.10 19.35
CA PRO A 137 -23.34 0.00 18.39
C PRO A 137 -22.21 0.97 18.75
N PHE A 138 -21.44 1.44 17.76
CA PHE A 138 -20.26 2.27 17.97
C PHE A 138 -20.52 3.49 18.86
N GLY A 139 -21.65 4.19 18.66
CA GLY A 139 -22.01 5.34 19.48
C GLY A 139 -22.32 5.01 20.93
N GLU A 140 -22.83 3.80 21.21
CA GLU A 140 -23.11 3.30 22.57
C GLU A 140 -21.87 2.69 23.22
N PHE A 141 -20.89 2.29 22.42
CA PHE A 141 -19.61 1.78 22.91
C PHE A 141 -18.74 2.86 23.53
N LEU A 142 -18.80 4.09 23.01
CA LEU A 142 -18.02 5.23 23.52
C LEU A 142 -18.37 5.51 24.97
N ALA A 143 -17.36 5.60 25.85
CA ALA A 143 -17.54 5.97 27.25
C ALA A 143 -17.85 7.48 27.39
N ASP A 144 -18.48 7.84 28.51
CA ASP A 144 -18.69 9.26 28.85
C ASP A 144 -17.37 9.96 29.21
N ASP A 145 -16.47 9.25 29.89
CA ASP A 145 -15.14 9.70 30.25
C ASP A 145 -14.12 9.54 29.09
N ARG A 146 -12.93 10.12 29.27
CA ARG A 146 -11.83 10.06 28.30
C ARG A 146 -10.60 9.53 28.99
N LEU A 147 -9.93 8.55 28.33
CA LEU A 147 -8.65 8.05 28.80
C LEU A 147 -7.52 8.97 28.28
N ASP A 148 -6.53 9.24 29.12
CA ASP A 148 -5.27 9.85 28.67
C ASP A 148 -4.48 8.89 27.79
N VAL A 149 -3.47 9.42 27.08
CA VAL A 149 -2.61 8.58 26.23
C VAL A 149 -1.76 7.66 27.10
N ALA A 150 -1.86 6.36 26.86
CA ALA A 150 -1.03 5.37 27.53
C ALA A 150 0.47 5.60 27.24
N ASP A 151 1.30 5.44 28.25
CA ASP A 151 2.75 5.51 28.11
C ASP A 151 3.25 4.26 27.37
N ARG A 152 3.80 4.48 26.17
CA ARG A 152 4.37 3.41 25.31
C ARG A 152 5.77 3.80 24.85
N ALA A 153 6.65 2.81 24.77
CA ALA A 153 7.96 2.99 24.15
C ALA A 153 7.85 3.01 22.62
N GLY A 154 8.83 3.60 21.95
CA GLY A 154 8.85 3.67 20.49
C GLY A 154 8.91 2.28 19.82
N ASP A 155 9.56 1.31 20.48
CA ASP A 155 9.72 -0.07 20.04
C ASP A 155 8.59 -1.03 20.47
N ASP A 156 7.56 -0.51 21.17
CA ASP A 156 6.33 -1.27 21.42
C ASP A 156 5.52 -1.41 20.12
N ASP A 157 4.82 -2.55 19.99
CA ASP A 157 3.97 -2.84 18.84
C ASP A 157 2.79 -1.86 18.81
N ALA A 158 2.48 -1.31 17.63
CA ALA A 158 1.38 -0.39 17.41
C ALA A 158 0.34 -0.95 16.42
N VAL A 159 0.81 -1.57 15.33
CA VAL A 159 -0.06 -2.12 14.29
C VAL A 159 0.47 -3.48 13.84
N GLN A 160 -0.43 -4.45 13.65
CA GLN A 160 -0.13 -5.78 13.13
C GLN A 160 -0.93 -6.04 11.86
N PRO A 161 -0.53 -5.48 10.70
CA PRO A 161 -1.15 -5.81 9.42
C PRO A 161 -0.73 -7.20 8.96
N TYR A 162 -1.53 -7.80 8.07
CA TYR A 162 -1.26 -9.11 7.52
C TYR A 162 -0.92 -9.03 6.03
N THR A 163 0.18 -9.67 5.63
CA THR A 163 0.60 -9.79 4.23
C THR A 163 0.39 -11.20 3.73
N SER A 164 -0.04 -11.34 2.47
CA SER A 164 -0.07 -12.62 1.78
C SER A 164 1.36 -13.05 1.49
N GLY A 165 1.95 -13.84 2.39
CA GLY A 165 3.27 -14.42 2.15
C GLY A 165 3.27 -15.40 0.96
N THR A 166 4.46 -15.71 0.45
CA THR A 166 4.68 -16.69 -0.62
C THR A 166 4.20 -18.12 -0.27
N THR A 167 3.93 -18.39 1.02
CA THR A 167 3.50 -19.68 1.55
C THR A 167 1.97 -19.86 1.61
N GLY A 168 1.19 -18.91 1.12
CA GLY A 168 -0.27 -19.00 1.04
C GLY A 168 -1.04 -18.65 2.33
N ARG A 169 -0.39 -18.53 3.49
CA ARG A 169 -1.03 -18.02 4.72
C ARG A 169 -0.54 -16.61 5.03
N PRO A 170 -1.43 -15.65 5.30
CA PRO A 170 -1.03 -14.30 5.68
C PRO A 170 -0.17 -14.32 6.96
N LYS A 171 0.93 -13.53 6.94
CA LYS A 171 1.84 -13.34 8.07
C LYS A 171 1.54 -12.00 8.75
N GLY A 172 1.45 -11.98 10.08
CA GLY A 172 1.31 -10.75 10.85
C GLY A 172 2.62 -9.98 10.92
N VAL A 173 2.67 -8.76 10.42
CA VAL A 173 3.85 -7.88 10.43
C VAL A 173 3.80 -7.01 11.69
N GLN A 174 4.82 -7.08 12.55
CA GLN A 174 4.88 -6.25 13.76
C GLN A 174 5.48 -4.89 13.44
N LEU A 175 4.63 -3.86 13.43
CA LEU A 175 5.03 -2.47 13.26
C LEU A 175 4.93 -1.72 14.58
N THR A 176 6.02 -1.08 14.96
CA THR A 176 6.12 -0.33 16.22
C THR A 176 5.63 1.12 16.06
N HIS A 177 5.41 1.79 17.19
CA HIS A 177 5.12 3.23 17.19
C HIS A 177 6.21 4.03 16.47
N GLU A 178 7.47 3.67 16.62
CA GLU A 178 8.61 4.33 15.96
C GLU A 178 8.61 4.08 14.46
N ASN A 179 8.35 2.83 14.00
CA ASN A 179 8.31 2.53 12.57
C ASN A 179 7.30 3.44 11.84
N LEU A 180 6.10 3.56 12.40
CA LEU A 180 5.01 4.32 11.79
C LEU A 180 5.23 5.84 11.89
N SER A 181 5.66 6.35 13.05
CA SER A 181 5.85 7.78 13.22
C SER A 181 7.01 8.32 12.38
N THR A 182 8.14 7.62 12.36
CA THR A 182 9.29 8.04 11.53
C THR A 182 8.98 7.98 10.04
N ASN A 183 8.19 7.00 9.60
CA ASN A 183 7.79 6.91 8.20
C ASN A 183 6.78 7.98 7.81
N ALA A 184 5.82 8.30 8.66
CA ALA A 184 4.88 9.40 8.43
C ALA A 184 5.61 10.76 8.36
N GLU A 185 6.52 11.04 9.31
CA GLU A 185 7.35 12.25 9.31
C GLU A 185 8.24 12.35 8.06
N ALA A 186 8.90 11.23 7.66
CA ALA A 186 9.71 11.19 6.46
C ALA A 186 8.88 11.42 5.20
N SER A 187 7.63 10.92 5.17
CA SER A 187 6.70 11.15 4.06
C SER A 187 6.28 12.62 3.95
N VAL A 188 6.06 13.30 5.08
CA VAL A 188 5.79 14.75 5.09
C VAL A 188 7.01 15.54 4.61
N ALA A 189 8.22 15.15 5.05
CA ALA A 189 9.45 15.87 4.74
C ALA A 189 9.78 15.92 3.23
N VAL A 190 9.28 14.97 2.42
CA VAL A 190 9.52 14.95 0.96
C VAL A 190 8.44 15.67 0.17
N VAL A 191 7.37 16.13 0.83
CA VAL A 191 6.35 16.99 0.21
C VAL A 191 6.85 18.44 0.24
N PRO A 192 6.94 19.15 -0.88
CA PRO A 192 7.37 20.55 -0.92
C PRO A 192 6.51 21.42 0.00
N GLY A 193 7.12 22.05 0.99
CA GLY A 193 6.44 22.86 2.00
C GLY A 193 5.80 22.06 3.14
N GLY A 194 5.97 20.74 3.19
CA GLY A 194 5.33 19.87 4.18
C GLY A 194 3.84 19.68 3.95
N ILE A 195 3.15 19.14 4.95
CA ILE A 195 1.69 19.09 5.04
C ILE A 195 1.29 19.97 6.24
N GLY A 196 0.17 20.69 6.18
CA GLY A 196 -0.22 21.56 7.29
C GLY A 196 -1.62 22.13 7.14
N GLU A 197 -1.89 23.22 7.88
CA GLU A 197 -3.16 23.94 7.83
C GLU A 197 -3.53 24.31 6.38
N GLY A 198 -4.75 23.96 5.96
CA GLY A 198 -5.26 24.18 4.60
C GLY A 198 -5.00 23.03 3.65
N ASP A 199 -4.15 22.07 3.99
CA ASP A 199 -4.03 20.85 3.20
C ASP A 199 -5.17 19.89 3.43
N LYS A 200 -5.65 19.31 2.33
CA LYS A 200 -6.73 18.34 2.31
C LYS A 200 -6.29 17.09 1.55
N MET A 201 -6.29 15.95 2.22
CA MET A 201 -5.89 14.67 1.65
C MET A 201 -7.11 13.87 1.20
N LEU A 202 -7.12 13.45 -0.05
CA LEU A 202 -8.09 12.48 -0.55
C LEU A 202 -7.80 11.08 0.02
N GLY A 203 -8.70 10.58 0.84
CA GLY A 203 -8.54 9.30 1.55
C GLY A 203 -9.17 8.12 0.81
N VAL A 204 -8.73 7.82 -0.42
CA VAL A 204 -9.24 6.70 -1.25
C VAL A 204 -8.44 5.41 -1.09
N LEU A 205 -7.18 5.50 -0.69
CA LEU A 205 -6.39 4.31 -0.39
C LEU A 205 -6.94 3.61 0.85
N PRO A 206 -7.11 2.28 0.83
CA PRO A 206 -7.68 1.54 1.95
C PRO A 206 -6.88 1.74 3.25
N LEU A 207 -7.55 2.12 4.32
CA LEU A 207 -6.92 2.32 5.64
C LEU A 207 -6.49 1.00 6.32
N PHE A 208 -7.04 -0.13 5.89
CA PHE A 208 -6.55 -1.43 6.33
C PHE A 208 -5.21 -1.81 5.68
N HIS A 209 -4.74 -1.04 4.70
CA HIS A 209 -3.43 -1.18 4.07
C HIS A 209 -2.50 -0.08 4.58
N ILE A 210 -1.26 -0.46 4.86
CA ILE A 210 -0.28 0.43 5.51
C ILE A 210 0.01 1.71 4.70
N TYR A 211 -0.13 1.69 3.37
CA TYR A 211 0.04 2.87 2.52
C TYR A 211 -1.03 3.93 2.82
N GLY A 212 -2.31 3.55 2.82
CA GLY A 212 -3.39 4.46 3.21
C GLY A 212 -3.26 4.92 4.66
N MET A 213 -2.93 4.00 5.56
CA MET A 213 -2.82 4.27 6.99
C MET A 213 -1.70 5.27 7.32
N THR A 214 -0.47 5.06 6.84
CA THR A 214 0.70 5.85 7.24
C THR A 214 0.86 7.09 6.37
N VAL A 215 0.90 6.93 5.04
CA VAL A 215 1.24 8.02 4.11
C VAL A 215 0.09 8.99 3.91
N THR A 216 -1.16 8.50 3.94
CA THR A 216 -2.30 9.39 3.75
C THR A 216 -2.92 9.82 5.07
N MET A 217 -3.33 8.91 5.94
CA MET A 217 -4.02 9.25 7.19
C MET A 217 -3.07 9.86 8.23
N ASN A 218 -2.05 9.09 8.67
CA ASN A 218 -1.18 9.56 9.77
C ASN A 218 -0.35 10.77 9.37
N ALA A 219 0.29 10.76 8.18
CA ALA A 219 1.08 11.90 7.71
C ALA A 219 0.25 13.20 7.63
N THR A 220 -1.01 13.11 7.21
CA THR A 220 -1.90 14.27 7.17
C THR A 220 -2.27 14.77 8.57
N LEU A 221 -2.66 13.85 9.47
CA LEU A 221 -3.16 14.23 10.80
C LEU A 221 -2.04 14.68 11.76
N PHE A 222 -0.78 14.31 11.50
CA PHE A 222 0.36 14.69 12.34
C PHE A 222 0.74 16.17 12.21
N ASP A 223 0.47 16.77 11.07
CA ASP A 223 0.85 18.15 10.76
C ASP A 223 -0.36 19.09 10.57
N GLY A 224 -1.55 18.66 10.96
CA GLY A 224 -2.73 19.49 10.99
C GLY A 224 -3.49 19.62 9.66
N GLY A 225 -3.25 18.74 8.70
CA GLY A 225 -4.06 18.64 7.50
C GLY A 225 -5.43 17.99 7.75
N ALA A 226 -6.37 18.13 6.81
CA ALA A 226 -7.68 17.51 6.86
C ALA A 226 -7.73 16.24 6.00
N TYR A 227 -8.25 15.15 6.55
CA TYR A 227 -8.37 13.86 5.86
C TYR A 227 -9.80 13.63 5.38
N TYR A 228 -9.98 13.33 4.11
CA TYR A 228 -11.28 13.11 3.46
C TYR A 228 -11.48 11.64 3.08
N PRO A 229 -11.87 10.74 4.01
CA PRO A 229 -12.03 9.32 3.73
C PRO A 229 -13.15 9.04 2.74
N ARG A 230 -12.92 8.06 1.85
CA ARG A 230 -13.94 7.49 0.97
C ARG A 230 -13.97 5.97 1.13
N PRO A 231 -15.14 5.38 1.37
CA PRO A 231 -15.26 3.94 1.67
C PRO A 231 -14.93 3.05 0.48
N SER A 232 -15.03 3.57 -0.74
CA SER A 232 -14.71 2.88 -1.99
C SER A 232 -14.12 3.84 -3.00
N TRP A 233 -13.42 3.30 -4.00
CA TRP A 233 -12.93 4.05 -5.14
C TRP A 233 -14.03 4.21 -6.20
N ASP A 234 -14.23 5.42 -6.66
CA ASP A 234 -14.96 5.79 -7.86
C ASP A 234 -14.28 7.03 -8.46
N ALA A 235 -13.87 6.95 -9.73
CA ALA A 235 -13.08 8.00 -10.37
C ALA A 235 -13.87 9.32 -10.50
N GLN A 236 -15.18 9.24 -10.80
CA GLN A 236 -16.02 10.43 -10.96
C GLN A 236 -16.29 11.11 -9.62
N GLU A 237 -16.59 10.33 -8.57
CA GLU A 237 -16.75 10.87 -7.21
C GLU A 237 -15.45 11.51 -6.71
N ALA A 238 -14.30 10.85 -6.96
CA ALA A 238 -12.99 11.36 -6.54
C ALA A 238 -12.65 12.69 -7.23
N THR A 239 -12.80 12.78 -8.56
CA THR A 239 -12.51 14.02 -9.31
C THR A 239 -13.49 15.14 -8.98
N SER A 240 -14.77 14.83 -8.76
CA SER A 240 -15.76 15.81 -8.30
C SER A 240 -15.39 16.34 -6.91
N LEU A 241 -15.03 15.47 -5.98
CA LEU A 241 -14.64 15.87 -4.63
C LEU A 241 -13.36 16.73 -4.62
N ILE A 242 -12.37 16.41 -5.47
CA ILE A 242 -11.16 17.22 -5.60
C ILE A 242 -11.52 18.65 -5.98
N ALA A 243 -12.41 18.82 -6.98
CA ALA A 243 -12.84 20.13 -7.42
C ALA A 243 -13.72 20.86 -6.39
N GLU A 244 -14.68 20.16 -5.76
CA GLU A 244 -15.66 20.77 -4.82
C GLU A 244 -15.02 21.19 -3.50
N GLU A 245 -14.15 20.35 -2.96
CA GLU A 245 -13.52 20.55 -1.65
C GLU A 245 -12.12 21.20 -1.78
N GLU A 246 -11.64 21.47 -2.99
CA GLU A 246 -10.29 21.99 -3.24
C GLU A 246 -9.23 21.10 -2.58
N ILE A 247 -9.31 19.76 -2.81
CA ILE A 247 -8.34 18.79 -2.28
C ILE A 247 -6.94 19.12 -2.81
N THR A 248 -5.93 19.11 -1.92
CA THR A 248 -4.56 19.52 -2.27
C THR A 248 -3.61 18.33 -2.44
N LEU A 249 -3.93 17.18 -1.86
CA LEU A 249 -3.08 16.01 -1.86
C LEU A 249 -3.88 14.76 -2.26
N MET A 250 -3.33 13.98 -3.17
CA MET A 250 -3.89 12.70 -3.60
C MET A 250 -2.78 11.66 -3.65
N HIS A 251 -3.03 10.48 -3.07
CA HIS A 251 -2.25 9.28 -3.30
C HIS A 251 -3.15 8.18 -3.85
N GLY A 252 -2.63 7.42 -4.81
CA GLY A 252 -3.37 6.36 -5.47
C GLY A 252 -2.49 5.20 -5.92
N VAL A 253 -3.11 4.19 -6.49
CA VAL A 253 -2.43 3.12 -7.24
C VAL A 253 -2.56 3.39 -8.74
N PRO A 254 -1.72 2.78 -9.61
CA PRO A 254 -1.75 3.04 -11.06
C PRO A 254 -3.13 2.92 -11.70
N ALA A 255 -3.92 1.91 -11.29
CA ALA A 255 -5.28 1.72 -11.79
C ALA A 255 -6.19 2.93 -11.54
N MET A 256 -6.07 3.61 -10.40
CA MET A 256 -6.86 4.80 -10.10
C MET A 256 -6.54 5.96 -11.05
N TYR A 257 -5.26 6.16 -11.38
CA TYR A 257 -4.84 7.16 -12.38
C TYR A 257 -5.36 6.81 -13.78
N ASN A 258 -5.30 5.52 -14.13
CA ASN A 258 -5.84 5.04 -15.40
C ASN A 258 -7.35 5.25 -15.48
N ASP A 259 -8.09 4.98 -14.41
CA ASP A 259 -9.54 5.22 -14.35
C ASP A 259 -9.86 6.70 -14.52
N VAL A 260 -9.11 7.60 -13.86
CA VAL A 260 -9.30 9.06 -13.96
C VAL A 260 -9.11 9.57 -15.38
N ILE A 261 -8.04 9.16 -16.09
CA ILE A 261 -7.77 9.64 -17.44
C ILE A 261 -8.70 9.05 -18.52
N ASN A 262 -9.33 7.90 -18.24
CA ASN A 262 -10.20 7.22 -19.20
C ASN A 262 -11.71 7.41 -18.91
N GLN A 263 -12.08 8.14 -17.85
CA GLN A 263 -13.48 8.43 -17.58
C GLN A 263 -14.10 9.35 -18.65
N PRO A 264 -15.41 9.25 -18.91
CA PRO A 264 -16.07 10.18 -19.79
C PRO A 264 -15.89 11.62 -19.33
N ASN A 265 -15.53 12.53 -20.24
CA ASN A 265 -15.31 13.96 -19.96
C ASN A 265 -14.14 14.23 -18.99
N ALA A 266 -13.09 13.38 -19.00
CA ALA A 266 -11.91 13.57 -18.14
C ALA A 266 -11.35 15.01 -18.20
N GLU A 267 -11.40 15.66 -19.38
CA GLU A 267 -10.93 17.03 -19.60
C GLU A 267 -11.79 18.13 -18.93
N GLU A 268 -12.99 17.80 -18.45
CA GLU A 268 -13.91 18.77 -17.84
C GLU A 268 -13.68 18.95 -16.33
N PHE A 269 -12.92 18.03 -15.68
CA PHE A 269 -12.63 18.11 -14.25
C PHE A 269 -11.47 19.05 -13.96
N ASP A 270 -11.66 19.92 -12.98
CA ASP A 270 -10.61 20.82 -12.47
C ASP A 270 -9.89 20.16 -11.29
N LEU A 271 -8.68 19.69 -11.53
CA LEU A 271 -7.80 19.13 -10.49
C LEU A 271 -6.66 20.10 -10.12
N SER A 272 -6.75 21.37 -10.47
CA SER A 272 -5.69 22.37 -10.27
C SER A 272 -5.39 22.69 -8.80
N SER A 273 -6.27 22.29 -7.87
CA SER A 273 -6.02 22.39 -6.43
C SER A 273 -4.96 21.37 -5.94
N LEU A 274 -4.74 20.28 -6.69
CA LEU A 274 -3.73 19.28 -6.33
C LEU A 274 -2.32 19.85 -6.49
N ARG A 275 -1.58 19.91 -5.39
CA ARG A 275 -0.15 20.26 -5.37
C ARG A 275 0.78 19.05 -5.33
N LEU A 276 0.23 17.85 -5.02
CA LEU A 276 0.92 16.58 -5.07
C LEU A 276 -0.05 15.48 -5.48
N ALA A 277 0.38 14.68 -6.45
CA ALA A 277 -0.23 13.41 -6.82
C ALA A 277 0.81 12.29 -6.63
N GLY A 278 0.64 11.46 -5.61
CA GLY A 278 1.53 10.34 -5.28
C GLY A 278 0.99 9.02 -5.83
N VAL A 279 1.84 8.19 -6.40
CA VAL A 279 1.48 6.85 -6.86
C VAL A 279 2.41 5.80 -6.26
N GLY A 280 1.86 4.67 -5.85
CA GLY A 280 2.63 3.57 -5.26
C GLY A 280 1.85 2.27 -5.21
N GLY A 281 2.45 1.24 -4.60
CA GLY A 281 1.88 -0.11 -4.50
C GLY A 281 2.11 -0.99 -5.74
N ALA A 282 2.35 -0.38 -6.90
CA ALA A 282 2.81 -1.00 -8.14
C ALA A 282 3.49 0.06 -9.01
N GLY A 283 4.29 -0.34 -10.00
CA GLY A 283 4.85 0.58 -10.98
C GLY A 283 3.75 1.18 -11.86
N ILE A 284 3.82 2.49 -12.10
CA ILE A 284 2.87 3.16 -12.99
C ILE A 284 3.40 3.12 -14.43
N PRO A 285 2.59 2.71 -15.43
CA PRO A 285 2.96 2.85 -16.82
C PRO A 285 3.27 4.32 -17.17
N ILE A 286 4.38 4.54 -17.85
CA ILE A 286 4.85 5.90 -18.18
C ILE A 286 3.82 6.69 -18.97
N GLU A 287 3.08 6.03 -19.85
CA GLU A 287 2.01 6.65 -20.67
C GLU A 287 0.84 7.13 -19.81
N VAL A 288 0.42 6.36 -18.79
CA VAL A 288 -0.64 6.75 -17.85
C VAL A 288 -0.19 7.99 -17.06
N LEU A 289 1.05 7.98 -16.56
CA LEU A 289 1.65 9.10 -15.84
C LEU A 289 1.66 10.37 -16.70
N ARG A 290 2.21 10.29 -17.93
CA ARG A 290 2.31 11.43 -18.85
C ARG A 290 0.94 11.99 -19.21
N ARG A 291 -0.01 11.11 -19.53
CA ARG A 291 -1.35 11.54 -19.91
C ARG A 291 -2.08 12.24 -18.77
N PHE A 292 -1.92 11.78 -17.53
CA PHE A 292 -2.48 12.48 -16.37
C PHE A 292 -1.88 13.87 -16.20
N GLU A 293 -0.55 14.00 -16.33
CA GLU A 293 0.15 15.28 -16.24
C GLU A 293 -0.25 16.25 -17.38
N GLU A 294 -0.42 15.74 -18.60
CA GLU A 294 -0.87 16.54 -19.74
C GLU A 294 -2.30 17.07 -19.58
N LEU A 295 -3.21 16.25 -19.03
CA LEU A 295 -4.60 16.62 -18.84
C LEU A 295 -4.77 17.64 -17.72
N TYR A 296 -4.08 17.47 -16.60
CA TYR A 296 -4.39 18.22 -15.37
C TYR A 296 -3.27 19.18 -14.94
N GLY A 297 -2.09 19.10 -15.53
CA GLY A 297 -0.94 19.93 -15.15
C GLY A 297 -0.37 19.61 -13.76
N VAL A 298 -0.74 18.47 -13.18
CA VAL A 298 -0.32 18.03 -11.85
C VAL A 298 0.80 17.00 -11.98
N THR A 299 1.90 17.20 -11.25
CA THR A 299 3.03 16.27 -11.25
C THR A 299 2.70 14.99 -10.49
N VAL A 300 2.90 13.83 -11.12
CA VAL A 300 2.74 12.51 -10.48
C VAL A 300 4.09 12.01 -9.97
N CYS A 301 4.16 11.68 -8.70
CA CYS A 301 5.37 11.25 -8.01
C CYS A 301 5.27 9.79 -7.57
N GLU A 302 6.13 8.94 -8.13
CA GLU A 302 6.16 7.52 -7.78
C GLU A 302 6.90 7.30 -6.46
N GLY A 303 6.34 6.44 -5.60
CA GLY A 303 6.94 5.99 -4.36
C GLY A 303 6.93 4.46 -4.26
N TYR A 304 7.89 3.94 -3.51
CA TYR A 304 8.07 2.51 -3.30
C TYR A 304 8.18 2.18 -1.81
N GLY A 305 7.69 1.01 -1.47
CA GLY A 305 7.77 0.46 -0.13
C GLY A 305 6.95 -0.80 0.05
N LEU A 306 7.08 -1.40 1.22
CA LEU A 306 6.45 -2.67 1.60
C LEU A 306 5.72 -2.52 2.94
N THR A 307 4.85 -3.45 3.28
CA THR A 307 4.23 -3.48 4.60
C THR A 307 5.29 -3.57 5.70
N GLU A 308 6.32 -4.33 5.45
CA GLU A 308 7.48 -4.58 6.32
C GLU A 308 8.36 -3.33 6.54
N THR A 309 8.14 -2.27 5.77
CA THR A 309 8.90 -1.01 5.87
C THR A 309 8.04 0.22 6.25
N ALA A 310 6.81 0.04 6.70
CA ALA A 310 5.88 0.97 7.35
C ALA A 310 5.30 2.18 6.56
N PRO A 311 5.08 2.28 5.25
CA PRO A 311 5.63 1.43 4.22
C PRO A 311 6.78 2.04 3.40
N VAL A 312 6.85 3.41 3.24
CA VAL A 312 7.62 4.06 2.17
C VAL A 312 9.11 4.06 2.48
N THR A 313 9.89 3.67 1.50
CA THR A 313 11.35 3.71 1.57
C THR A 313 11.97 4.65 0.55
N HIS A 314 11.32 4.78 -0.63
CA HIS A 314 11.78 5.65 -1.71
C HIS A 314 10.62 6.51 -2.24
N PHE A 315 10.95 7.72 -2.68
CA PHE A 315 9.99 8.63 -3.27
C PHE A 315 10.65 9.59 -4.28
N ASN A 316 9.95 9.83 -5.38
CA ASN A 316 10.27 10.89 -6.33
C ASN A 316 9.66 12.20 -5.83
N SER A 317 10.48 13.08 -5.24
CA SER A 317 9.99 14.42 -4.88
C SER A 317 9.67 15.25 -6.13
N PRO A 318 8.62 16.10 -6.13
CA PRO A 318 8.32 16.96 -7.28
C PRO A 318 9.50 17.80 -7.76
N ASP A 319 10.38 18.24 -6.83
CA ASP A 319 11.55 19.08 -7.11
C ASP A 319 12.78 18.28 -7.61
N ASP A 320 12.82 16.97 -7.37
CA ASP A 320 13.93 16.08 -7.76
C ASP A 320 13.36 14.71 -8.17
N ARG A 321 12.78 14.67 -9.36
CA ARG A 321 12.08 13.50 -9.89
C ARG A 321 12.77 12.91 -11.12
N ARG A 322 12.73 11.58 -11.20
CA ARG A 322 13.16 10.85 -12.39
C ARG A 322 12.10 9.81 -12.77
N VAL A 323 11.41 10.04 -13.88
CA VAL A 323 10.37 9.12 -14.40
C VAL A 323 10.99 7.76 -14.70
N GLY A 324 10.28 6.68 -14.33
CA GLY A 324 10.76 5.31 -14.45
C GLY A 324 11.63 4.83 -13.27
N SER A 325 11.92 5.71 -12.29
CA SER A 325 12.55 5.32 -11.03
C SER A 325 11.54 5.30 -9.89
N ILE A 326 11.82 4.55 -8.84
CA ILE A 326 11.10 4.63 -7.57
C ILE A 326 11.52 5.83 -6.69
N GLY A 327 12.45 6.65 -7.18
CA GLY A 327 12.98 7.82 -6.48
C GLY A 327 14.22 7.54 -5.66
N LYS A 328 14.46 8.41 -4.68
CA LYS A 328 15.57 8.31 -3.70
C LYS A 328 15.04 7.83 -2.36
N THR A 329 15.93 7.32 -1.51
CA THR A 329 15.56 6.93 -0.13
C THR A 329 15.03 8.11 0.66
N LEU A 330 14.02 7.86 1.50
CA LEU A 330 13.54 8.84 2.45
C LEU A 330 14.60 9.13 3.54
N PRO A 331 14.51 10.29 4.21
CA PRO A 331 15.43 10.62 5.29
C PRO A 331 15.48 9.52 6.38
N GLY A 332 16.71 9.12 6.74
CA GLY A 332 16.93 8.10 7.77
C GLY A 332 16.78 6.64 7.31
N ILE A 333 16.57 6.41 6.03
CA ILE A 333 16.48 5.08 5.42
C ILE A 333 17.71 4.84 4.54
N ASP A 334 18.35 3.70 4.76
CA ASP A 334 19.43 3.21 3.94
C ASP A 334 18.95 2.08 3.02
N CYS A 335 19.39 2.10 1.77
CA CYS A 335 19.15 1.05 0.79
C CYS A 335 20.46 0.65 0.11
N ARG A 336 20.65 -0.66 -0.06
CA ARG A 336 21.73 -1.23 -0.87
C ARG A 336 21.12 -2.10 -1.96
N VAL A 337 21.83 -2.21 -3.07
CA VAL A 337 21.60 -3.24 -4.08
C VAL A 337 22.70 -4.27 -3.91
N VAL A 338 22.35 -5.52 -3.61
CA VAL A 338 23.31 -6.57 -3.28
C VAL A 338 23.18 -7.78 -4.19
N ASP A 339 24.30 -8.45 -4.43
CA ASP A 339 24.33 -9.72 -5.15
C ASP A 339 24.04 -10.93 -4.22
N GLU A 340 24.08 -12.16 -4.73
CA GLU A 340 23.84 -13.40 -3.98
C GLU A 340 24.83 -13.62 -2.81
N GLU A 341 26.02 -13.05 -2.87
CA GLU A 341 27.02 -13.07 -1.80
C GLU A 341 26.89 -11.90 -0.81
N PHE A 342 25.80 -11.12 -0.91
CA PHE A 342 25.54 -9.91 -0.12
C PHE A 342 26.59 -8.79 -0.32
N SER A 343 27.22 -8.75 -1.49
CA SER A 343 28.17 -7.70 -1.88
C SER A 343 27.45 -6.59 -2.66
N ASP A 344 27.91 -5.34 -2.50
CA ASP A 344 27.29 -4.20 -3.18
C ASP A 344 27.44 -4.30 -4.70
N VAL A 345 26.34 -4.15 -5.42
CA VAL A 345 26.31 -3.93 -6.87
C VAL A 345 26.60 -2.46 -7.16
N PRO A 346 27.62 -2.14 -7.99
CA PRO A 346 27.98 -0.74 -8.25
C PRO A 346 26.87 0.03 -8.97
N PRO A 347 26.71 1.35 -8.71
CA PRO A 347 25.73 2.17 -9.41
C PRO A 347 26.07 2.30 -10.90
N VAL A 348 25.01 2.36 -11.73
CA VAL A 348 25.16 2.82 -13.12
C VAL A 348 25.43 4.32 -13.17
N GLU A 349 25.97 4.84 -14.27
CA GLU A 349 26.26 6.26 -14.38
C GLU A 349 24.97 7.10 -14.27
N ARG A 350 23.91 6.69 -14.98
CA ARG A 350 22.59 7.33 -14.97
C ARG A 350 21.52 6.38 -15.48
N GLY A 351 20.37 6.35 -14.79
CA GLY A 351 19.18 5.63 -15.21
C GLY A 351 18.04 6.56 -15.69
N PRO A 352 16.95 6.00 -16.21
CA PRO A 352 16.83 4.58 -16.51
C PRO A 352 17.81 4.16 -17.61
N VAL A 353 18.29 2.92 -17.52
CA VAL A 353 19.19 2.37 -18.54
C VAL A 353 18.37 1.94 -19.77
N ASP A 354 19.01 1.96 -20.94
CA ASP A 354 18.47 1.36 -22.12
C ASP A 354 18.75 -0.15 -22.07
N GLU A 355 17.71 -0.92 -21.78
CA GLU A 355 17.78 -2.37 -21.53
C GLU A 355 18.26 -3.17 -22.75
N GLU A 356 18.17 -2.60 -23.99
CA GLU A 356 18.77 -3.19 -25.17
C GLU A 356 20.31 -3.07 -25.20
N SER A 357 20.84 -2.10 -24.47
CA SER A 357 22.27 -1.76 -24.49
C SER A 357 23.07 -2.30 -23.31
N VAL A 358 22.38 -2.88 -22.29
CA VAL A 358 22.99 -3.33 -21.04
C VAL A 358 22.47 -4.71 -20.66
N GLU A 359 23.37 -5.61 -20.26
CA GLU A 359 22.99 -6.90 -19.64
C GLU A 359 22.49 -6.60 -18.21
N LEU A 360 21.18 -6.67 -17.99
CA LEU A 360 20.56 -6.33 -16.69
C LEU A 360 21.16 -7.15 -15.53
N ASP A 361 21.45 -8.42 -15.74
CA ASP A 361 22.04 -9.31 -14.74
C ASP A 361 23.43 -8.83 -14.23
N GLU A 362 24.14 -7.97 -14.99
CA GLU A 362 25.43 -7.42 -14.57
C GLU A 362 25.30 -6.20 -13.65
N ILE A 363 24.14 -5.54 -13.66
CA ILE A 363 23.92 -4.27 -12.93
C ILE A 363 22.81 -4.36 -11.88
N THR A 364 22.08 -5.49 -11.80
CA THR A 364 20.99 -5.67 -10.86
C THR A 364 21.38 -6.53 -9.66
N GLY A 365 20.66 -6.38 -8.58
CA GLY A 365 20.72 -7.20 -7.39
C GLY A 365 19.48 -6.98 -6.54
N GLU A 366 19.40 -7.65 -5.40
CA GLU A 366 18.30 -7.46 -4.46
C GLU A 366 18.42 -6.11 -3.75
N LEU A 367 17.29 -5.40 -3.62
CA LEU A 367 17.19 -4.22 -2.77
C LEU A 367 17.07 -4.66 -1.31
N VAL A 368 18.01 -4.25 -0.46
CA VAL A 368 17.94 -4.48 0.99
C VAL A 368 17.85 -3.16 1.74
N ILE A 369 16.98 -3.11 2.74
CA ILE A 369 16.59 -1.88 3.43
C ILE A 369 16.99 -1.93 4.90
N ALA A 370 17.55 -0.83 5.39
CA ALA A 370 17.75 -0.60 6.82
C ALA A 370 17.22 0.78 7.23
N GLY A 371 16.66 0.87 8.42
CA GLY A 371 16.14 2.13 8.94
C GLY A 371 15.16 1.95 10.09
N PRO A 372 14.76 3.05 10.74
CA PRO A 372 13.81 3.03 11.84
C PRO A 372 12.39 2.64 11.40
N ASN A 373 12.09 2.67 10.11
CA ASN A 373 10.82 2.27 9.51
C ASN A 373 10.70 0.75 9.28
N VAL A 374 11.79 -0.02 9.41
CA VAL A 374 11.79 -1.47 9.17
C VAL A 374 11.12 -2.19 10.33
N MET A 375 10.20 -3.09 10.03
CA MET A 375 9.42 -3.88 10.98
C MET A 375 10.26 -4.55 12.07
N LYS A 376 9.66 -4.83 13.21
CA LYS A 376 10.27 -5.63 14.26
C LYS A 376 10.48 -7.09 13.80
N GLY A 377 9.53 -7.63 13.05
CA GLY A 377 9.54 -8.96 12.47
C GLY A 377 8.13 -9.47 12.17
N TYR A 378 8.05 -10.71 11.73
CA TYR A 378 6.79 -11.44 11.60
C TYR A 378 6.38 -12.06 12.95
N TYR A 379 5.15 -11.81 13.36
CA TYR A 379 4.60 -12.25 14.64
C TYR A 379 4.59 -13.78 14.74
N GLY A 380 5.25 -14.32 15.79
CA GLY A 380 5.27 -15.75 16.06
C GLY A 380 6.02 -16.63 15.04
N LEU A 381 6.77 -16.06 14.10
CA LEU A 381 7.42 -16.78 13.00
C LEU A 381 8.96 -16.62 13.02
N PRO A 382 9.69 -17.26 13.95
CA PRO A 382 11.13 -17.06 14.09
C PRO A 382 11.94 -17.48 12.86
N GLU A 383 11.56 -18.56 12.17
CA GLU A 383 12.24 -19.03 10.95
C GLU A 383 12.10 -18.00 9.81
N ALA A 384 10.89 -17.46 9.60
CA ALA A 384 10.67 -16.41 8.61
C ALA A 384 11.43 -15.12 8.95
N ASN A 385 11.66 -14.84 10.23
CA ASN A 385 12.47 -13.72 10.67
C ASN A 385 13.97 -13.92 10.43
N GLU A 386 14.46 -15.16 10.56
CA GLU A 386 15.85 -15.49 10.20
C GLU A 386 16.11 -15.31 8.71
N GLU A 387 15.15 -15.65 7.85
CA GLU A 387 15.24 -15.49 6.39
C GLU A 387 15.08 -14.02 5.96
N ALA A 388 14.26 -13.23 6.67
CA ALA A 388 13.94 -11.87 6.28
C ALA A 388 15.06 -10.86 6.54
N PHE A 389 16.09 -11.20 7.33
CA PHE A 389 17.12 -10.25 7.75
C PHE A 389 18.54 -10.78 7.67
N THR A 390 19.42 -9.96 7.10
CA THR A 390 20.88 -10.11 7.22
C THR A 390 21.44 -9.08 8.20
N HIS A 391 22.38 -9.51 9.03
CA HIS A 391 23.07 -8.65 9.98
C HIS A 391 24.52 -8.47 9.53
N GLU A 392 24.92 -7.23 9.19
CA GLU A 392 26.26 -6.90 8.78
C GLU A 392 26.71 -5.60 9.47
N ASP A 393 27.90 -5.57 10.05
CA ASP A 393 28.53 -4.42 10.74
C ASP A 393 27.63 -3.70 11.76
N GLY A 394 26.74 -4.47 12.44
CA GLY A 394 25.82 -3.96 13.44
C GLY A 394 24.52 -3.38 12.88
N THR A 395 24.36 -3.39 11.56
CA THR A 395 23.14 -2.98 10.85
C THR A 395 22.28 -4.22 10.53
N ARG A 396 20.95 -4.09 10.69
CA ARG A 396 19.96 -5.10 10.32
C ARG A 396 19.34 -4.72 8.99
N TRP A 397 19.63 -5.50 7.95
CA TRP A 397 19.13 -5.32 6.59
C TRP A 397 17.94 -6.23 6.34
N PHE A 398 16.83 -5.66 5.90
CA PHE A 398 15.63 -6.36 5.50
C PHE A 398 15.70 -6.72 4.01
N HIS A 399 15.48 -7.99 3.69
CA HIS A 399 15.39 -8.50 2.33
C HIS A 399 14.02 -8.22 1.74
N THR A 400 13.96 -7.42 0.67
CA THR A 400 12.69 -7.02 0.05
C THR A 400 12.14 -8.08 -0.90
N GLY A 401 13.02 -8.91 -1.46
CA GLY A 401 12.74 -9.81 -2.57
C GLY A 401 12.46 -9.07 -3.88
N ASP A 402 12.78 -7.78 -3.98
CA ASP A 402 12.66 -6.97 -5.18
C ASP A 402 14.05 -6.76 -5.79
N VAL A 403 14.18 -7.06 -7.09
CA VAL A 403 15.42 -6.93 -7.86
C VAL A 403 15.45 -5.58 -8.56
N GLY A 404 16.59 -4.91 -8.52
CA GLY A 404 16.74 -3.60 -9.14
C GLY A 404 18.18 -3.12 -9.21
N TYR A 405 18.34 -1.87 -9.56
CA TYR A 405 19.64 -1.19 -9.63
C TYR A 405 19.51 0.26 -9.15
N HIS A 406 20.63 0.92 -8.96
CA HIS A 406 20.65 2.35 -8.62
C HIS A 406 21.65 3.09 -9.49
N ASP A 407 21.50 4.41 -9.59
CA ASP A 407 22.42 5.24 -10.34
C ASP A 407 23.30 6.13 -9.43
N ALA A 408 24.32 6.76 -10.04
CA ALA A 408 25.26 7.61 -9.34
C ALA A 408 24.64 8.89 -8.74
N ASP A 409 23.45 9.28 -9.19
CA ASP A 409 22.68 10.40 -8.63
C ASP A 409 21.80 9.96 -7.43
N GLY A 410 21.78 8.64 -7.10
CA GLY A 410 21.05 8.05 -5.97
C GLY A 410 19.58 7.74 -6.25
N PHE A 411 19.17 7.61 -7.51
CA PHE A 411 17.86 7.10 -7.88
C PHE A 411 17.91 5.57 -7.99
N TYR A 412 16.83 4.93 -7.52
CA TYR A 412 16.66 3.48 -7.56
C TYR A 412 15.61 3.07 -8.57
N TYR A 413 15.80 1.89 -9.16
CA TYR A 413 14.95 1.33 -10.21
C TYR A 413 14.64 -0.12 -9.86
N VAL A 414 13.36 -0.45 -9.73
CA VAL A 414 12.90 -1.83 -9.53
C VAL A 414 12.61 -2.44 -10.88
N VAL A 415 13.30 -3.50 -11.20
CA VAL A 415 13.13 -4.25 -12.45
C VAL A 415 11.97 -5.24 -12.30
N ASP A 416 12.01 -6.11 -11.29
CA ASP A 416 10.93 -7.03 -10.95
C ASP A 416 11.12 -7.62 -9.54
N ARG A 417 10.26 -8.55 -9.17
CA ARG A 417 10.46 -9.41 -8.00
C ARG A 417 11.26 -10.65 -8.36
N GLU A 418 12.19 -11.03 -7.52
CA GLU A 418 13.01 -12.22 -7.68
C GLU A 418 12.17 -13.46 -8.07
N LYS A 419 11.06 -13.68 -7.38
CA LYS A 419 10.14 -14.81 -7.61
C LYS A 419 9.31 -14.74 -8.91
N HIS A 420 9.29 -13.59 -9.60
CA HIS A 420 8.54 -13.42 -10.85
C HIS A 420 9.46 -13.43 -12.07
N VAL A 421 10.78 -13.42 -11.86
CA VAL A 421 11.73 -13.53 -12.96
C VAL A 421 11.51 -14.88 -13.68
N ILE A 422 11.25 -14.81 -14.98
CA ILE A 422 10.99 -15.98 -15.81
C ILE A 422 12.31 -16.50 -16.36
N VAL A 423 12.69 -17.73 -15.98
CA VAL A 423 13.94 -18.34 -16.45
C VAL A 423 13.66 -19.19 -17.68
N THR A 424 13.80 -18.59 -18.87
CA THR A 424 13.51 -19.26 -20.15
C THR A 424 14.78 -19.58 -20.94
N GLY A 425 15.09 -20.88 -21.09
CA GLY A 425 16.25 -21.32 -21.85
C GLY A 425 17.60 -20.86 -21.32
N GLY A 426 17.67 -20.54 -20.01
CA GLY A 426 18.86 -20.04 -19.32
C GLY A 426 19.01 -18.51 -19.35
N TYR A 427 18.00 -17.79 -19.82
CA TYR A 427 17.93 -16.33 -19.78
C TYR A 427 16.89 -15.88 -18.76
N ASN A 428 17.19 -14.84 -18.01
CA ASN A 428 16.23 -14.16 -17.16
C ASN A 428 15.38 -13.21 -18.00
N VAL A 429 14.08 -13.28 -17.85
CA VAL A 429 13.13 -12.35 -18.45
C VAL A 429 12.31 -11.73 -17.34
N TYR A 430 12.31 -10.41 -17.32
CA TYR A 430 11.58 -9.64 -16.34
C TYR A 430 10.19 -9.31 -16.89
N PRO A 431 9.11 -9.86 -16.31
CA PRO A 431 7.75 -9.64 -16.78
C PRO A 431 7.38 -8.18 -16.99
N ARG A 432 7.85 -7.30 -16.14
CA ARG A 432 7.56 -5.87 -16.21
C ARG A 432 8.03 -5.22 -17.51
N GLU A 433 9.19 -5.61 -18.03
CA GLU A 433 9.70 -5.12 -19.31
C GLU A 433 8.74 -5.42 -20.47
N VAL A 434 8.18 -6.63 -20.47
CA VAL A 434 7.22 -7.06 -21.48
C VAL A 434 5.87 -6.38 -21.27
N GLU A 435 5.43 -6.21 -20.03
CA GLU A 435 4.20 -5.52 -19.66
C GLU A 435 4.25 -4.04 -20.08
N GLU A 436 5.35 -3.34 -19.83
CA GLU A 436 5.53 -1.93 -20.23
C GLU A 436 5.43 -1.77 -21.75
N LEU A 437 6.07 -2.65 -22.53
CA LEU A 437 5.93 -2.62 -23.98
C LEU A 437 4.49 -2.88 -24.43
N LEU A 438 3.78 -3.81 -23.78
CA LEU A 438 2.38 -4.09 -24.10
C LEU A 438 1.47 -2.90 -23.83
N PHE A 439 1.74 -2.10 -22.80
CA PHE A 439 1.00 -0.86 -22.50
C PHE A 439 1.20 0.25 -23.56
N GLU A 440 2.28 0.22 -24.35
CA GLU A 440 2.48 1.14 -25.47
C GLU A 440 1.61 0.80 -26.69
N HIS A 441 1.02 -0.40 -26.72
CA HIS A 441 0.20 -0.84 -27.83
C HIS A 441 -1.24 -0.30 -27.73
N GLU A 442 -1.71 0.46 -28.74
CA GLU A 442 -3.03 1.14 -28.74
C GLU A 442 -4.23 0.23 -28.44
N ALA A 443 -4.12 -1.06 -28.77
CA ALA A 443 -5.18 -2.04 -28.56
C ALA A 443 -5.13 -2.74 -27.19
N VAL A 444 -4.18 -2.40 -26.32
CA VAL A 444 -4.01 -2.99 -24.98
C VAL A 444 -4.44 -2.01 -23.92
N ALA A 445 -5.45 -2.38 -23.12
CA ALA A 445 -5.91 -1.61 -21.98
C ALA A 445 -5.20 -2.02 -20.68
N ASP A 446 -4.85 -3.31 -20.56
CA ASP A 446 -4.18 -3.87 -19.39
C ASP A 446 -3.42 -5.15 -19.77
N ALA A 447 -2.32 -5.46 -19.10
CA ALA A 447 -1.54 -6.65 -19.35
C ALA A 447 -0.86 -7.18 -18.09
N ALA A 448 -0.68 -8.52 -18.06
CA ALA A 448 0.14 -9.20 -17.07
C ALA A 448 0.91 -10.33 -17.72
N VAL A 449 2.18 -10.47 -17.35
CA VAL A 449 3.09 -11.47 -17.91
C VAL A 449 3.54 -12.42 -16.79
N VAL A 450 3.50 -13.73 -17.10
CA VAL A 450 3.90 -14.79 -16.17
C VAL A 450 4.73 -15.85 -16.89
N GLY A 451 5.56 -16.56 -16.11
CA GLY A 451 6.22 -17.78 -16.55
C GLY A 451 5.26 -18.97 -16.48
N ILE A 452 5.25 -19.80 -17.51
CA ILE A 452 4.54 -21.06 -17.50
C ILE A 452 5.51 -22.20 -17.80
N PRO A 453 5.29 -23.43 -17.28
CA PRO A 453 6.19 -24.55 -17.53
C PRO A 453 6.38 -24.84 -19.03
N ASP A 454 7.61 -25.11 -19.44
CA ASP A 454 7.96 -25.54 -20.79
C ASP A 454 8.98 -26.68 -20.74
N GLU A 455 8.66 -27.83 -21.35
CA GLU A 455 9.51 -29.04 -21.31
C GLU A 455 10.94 -28.82 -21.86
N ARG A 456 11.13 -27.86 -22.75
CA ARG A 456 12.42 -27.63 -23.45
C ARG A 456 13.21 -26.49 -22.83
N ARG A 457 12.51 -25.47 -22.28
CA ARG A 457 13.11 -24.20 -21.84
C ARG A 457 13.14 -24.04 -20.31
N GLY A 458 12.48 -24.93 -19.58
CA GLY A 458 12.17 -24.78 -18.18
C GLY A 458 10.87 -23.98 -18.00
N GLU A 459 10.90 -22.72 -18.41
CA GLU A 459 9.72 -21.86 -18.47
C GLU A 459 9.59 -21.19 -19.85
N THR A 460 8.38 -20.76 -20.19
CA THR A 460 8.12 -19.89 -21.33
C THR A 460 7.22 -18.72 -20.89
N ILE A 461 7.19 -17.67 -21.70
CA ILE A 461 6.51 -16.42 -21.38
C ILE A 461 5.09 -16.46 -21.90
N LYS A 462 4.11 -16.21 -21.02
CA LYS A 462 2.69 -16.03 -21.36
C LYS A 462 2.22 -14.65 -20.97
N ALA A 463 1.57 -13.94 -21.90
CA ALA A 463 0.94 -12.66 -21.67
C ALA A 463 -0.58 -12.82 -21.59
N TYR A 464 -1.18 -12.31 -20.51
CA TYR A 464 -2.61 -12.09 -20.38
C TYR A 464 -2.91 -10.64 -20.72
N VAL A 465 -3.77 -10.42 -21.70
CA VAL A 465 -4.03 -9.09 -22.28
C VAL A 465 -5.52 -8.75 -22.15
N VAL A 466 -5.82 -7.57 -21.62
CA VAL A 466 -7.15 -6.97 -21.68
C VAL A 466 -7.16 -6.00 -22.85
N PRO A 467 -7.92 -6.25 -23.91
CA PRO A 467 -7.97 -5.35 -25.07
C PRO A 467 -8.74 -4.07 -24.75
N THR A 468 -8.40 -2.97 -25.45
CA THR A 468 -9.23 -1.75 -25.41
C THR A 468 -10.61 -2.03 -26.02
N PRO A 469 -11.67 -1.31 -25.61
CA PRO A 469 -13.00 -1.48 -26.19
C PRO A 469 -12.96 -1.33 -27.72
N ASP A 470 -13.63 -2.27 -28.43
CA ASP A 470 -13.71 -2.31 -29.91
C ASP A 470 -12.36 -2.55 -30.65
N ALA A 471 -11.29 -2.94 -29.96
CA ALA A 471 -10.03 -3.29 -30.61
C ALA A 471 -10.17 -4.60 -31.43
N ASP A 472 -9.67 -4.55 -32.65
CA ASP A 472 -9.55 -5.73 -33.53
C ASP A 472 -8.06 -6.17 -33.54
N VAL A 473 -7.66 -6.85 -32.47
CA VAL A 473 -6.28 -7.34 -32.26
C VAL A 473 -6.29 -8.84 -32.02
N SER A 474 -5.39 -9.57 -32.67
CA SER A 474 -5.22 -11.01 -32.48
C SER A 474 -4.01 -11.32 -31.60
N GLU A 475 -3.94 -12.57 -31.07
CA GLU A 475 -2.75 -13.07 -30.37
C GLU A 475 -1.48 -12.97 -31.24
N GLY A 476 -1.64 -13.18 -32.55
CA GLY A 476 -0.54 -13.07 -33.51
C GLY A 476 0.00 -11.66 -33.63
N ASP A 477 -0.88 -10.64 -33.61
CA ASP A 477 -0.48 -9.23 -33.70
C ASP A 477 0.29 -8.82 -32.45
N VAL A 478 -0.16 -9.24 -31.25
CA VAL A 478 0.54 -8.98 -29.99
C VAL A 478 1.91 -9.64 -29.96
N LYS A 479 2.02 -10.92 -30.39
CA LYS A 479 3.29 -11.63 -30.46
C LYS A 479 4.26 -10.99 -31.46
N GLU A 480 3.78 -10.58 -32.64
CA GLU A 480 4.58 -9.90 -33.66
C GLU A 480 5.06 -8.53 -33.18
N TYR A 481 4.19 -7.79 -32.47
CA TYR A 481 4.55 -6.50 -31.86
C TYR A 481 5.68 -6.67 -30.84
N CYS A 482 5.55 -7.59 -29.90
CA CYS A 482 6.59 -7.87 -28.92
C CYS A 482 7.89 -8.38 -29.58
N LEU A 483 7.80 -9.29 -30.56
CA LEU A 483 8.97 -9.81 -31.26
C LEU A 483 9.71 -8.74 -32.09
N SER A 484 8.99 -7.72 -32.55
CA SER A 484 9.57 -6.61 -33.31
C SER A 484 10.27 -5.57 -32.43
N ASN A 485 9.95 -5.53 -31.13
CA ASN A 485 10.42 -4.51 -30.19
C ASN A 485 11.26 -5.08 -29.03
N LEU A 486 11.29 -6.41 -28.84
CA LEU A 486 12.08 -7.08 -27.82
C LEU A 486 13.03 -8.12 -28.42
N ALA A 487 14.05 -8.49 -27.67
CA ALA A 487 14.90 -9.60 -28.00
C ALA A 487 14.08 -10.91 -28.14
N GLU A 488 14.47 -11.79 -29.05
CA GLU A 488 13.70 -13.00 -29.41
C GLU A 488 13.36 -13.89 -28.19
N TYR A 489 14.19 -13.93 -27.16
CA TYR A 489 13.95 -14.73 -25.96
C TYR A 489 12.94 -14.10 -24.99
N LYS A 490 12.69 -12.78 -25.07
CA LYS A 490 11.80 -12.02 -24.19
C LYS A 490 10.34 -11.97 -24.66
N HIS A 491 10.06 -12.23 -25.96
CA HIS A 491 8.68 -12.10 -26.45
C HIS A 491 7.77 -13.22 -25.93
N PRO A 492 6.50 -12.91 -25.59
CA PRO A 492 5.53 -13.91 -25.15
C PRO A 492 5.24 -14.92 -26.27
N ARG A 493 5.36 -16.22 -25.94
CA ARG A 493 5.02 -17.30 -26.86
C ARG A 493 3.57 -17.68 -26.82
N GLU A 494 2.94 -17.38 -25.71
CA GLU A 494 1.50 -17.53 -25.51
C GLU A 494 0.88 -16.18 -25.16
N VAL A 495 -0.28 -15.91 -25.73
CA VAL A 495 -1.09 -14.73 -25.44
C VAL A 495 -2.52 -15.19 -25.20
N GLU A 496 -3.13 -14.73 -24.15
CA GLU A 496 -4.53 -14.99 -23.82
C GLU A 496 -5.25 -13.68 -23.58
N PHE A 497 -6.36 -13.47 -24.29
CA PHE A 497 -7.23 -12.32 -24.03
C PHE A 497 -8.18 -12.62 -22.89
N VAL A 498 -8.24 -11.71 -21.93
CA VAL A 498 -9.10 -11.78 -20.75
C VAL A 498 -9.98 -10.53 -20.65
N GLU A 499 -11.13 -10.64 -19.99
CA GLU A 499 -12.01 -9.49 -19.76
C GLU A 499 -11.42 -8.57 -18.67
N GLU A 500 -10.78 -9.17 -17.64
CA GLU A 500 -10.14 -8.47 -16.53
C GLU A 500 -8.99 -9.30 -15.94
N LEU A 501 -7.99 -8.62 -15.38
CA LEU A 501 -6.92 -9.27 -14.60
C LEU A 501 -7.32 -9.44 -13.14
N PRO A 502 -6.96 -10.56 -12.48
CA PRO A 502 -7.21 -10.74 -11.06
C PRO A 502 -6.37 -9.74 -10.24
N ARG A 503 -7.04 -8.88 -9.47
CA ARG A 503 -6.36 -7.86 -8.66
C ARG A 503 -6.68 -8.01 -7.17
N THR A 504 -5.76 -7.51 -6.35
CA THR A 504 -6.03 -7.27 -4.93
C THR A 504 -6.95 -6.07 -4.78
N THR A 505 -7.51 -5.85 -3.59
CA THR A 505 -8.27 -4.64 -3.24
C THR A 505 -7.46 -3.35 -3.36
N THR A 506 -6.14 -3.46 -3.37
CA THR A 506 -5.20 -2.35 -3.60
C THR A 506 -4.82 -2.20 -5.08
N GLY A 507 -5.51 -2.90 -6.00
CA GLY A 507 -5.29 -2.79 -7.44
C GLY A 507 -4.10 -3.59 -7.99
N LYS A 508 -3.33 -4.29 -7.15
CA LYS A 508 -2.16 -5.07 -7.58
C LYS A 508 -2.59 -6.37 -8.26
N VAL A 509 -2.02 -6.67 -9.43
CA VAL A 509 -2.26 -7.94 -10.14
C VAL A 509 -1.80 -9.13 -9.31
N GLN A 510 -2.66 -10.14 -9.19
CA GLN A 510 -2.39 -11.39 -8.50
C GLN A 510 -1.84 -12.43 -9.49
N LYS A 511 -0.56 -12.28 -9.88
CA LYS A 511 0.10 -13.17 -10.88
C LYS A 511 -0.01 -14.64 -10.51
N PHE A 512 0.08 -14.99 -9.23
CA PHE A 512 -0.07 -16.39 -8.77
C PHE A 512 -1.41 -17.02 -9.19
N LYS A 513 -2.50 -16.24 -9.29
CA LYS A 513 -3.80 -16.77 -9.77
C LYS A 513 -3.80 -17.01 -11.28
N LEU A 514 -2.96 -16.31 -12.03
CA LEU A 514 -2.77 -16.56 -13.44
C LEU A 514 -1.92 -17.81 -13.65
N GLU A 515 -0.88 -17.99 -12.85
CA GLU A 515 -0.03 -19.18 -12.83
C GLU A 515 -0.80 -20.46 -12.40
N GLU A 516 -1.66 -20.36 -11.35
CA GLU A 516 -2.51 -21.47 -10.91
C GLU A 516 -3.49 -21.95 -11.99
N ARG A 517 -4.02 -21.04 -12.84
CA ARG A 517 -4.89 -21.41 -13.96
C ARG A 517 -4.20 -22.34 -14.96
N GLU A 518 -2.90 -22.16 -15.16
CA GLU A 518 -2.12 -22.97 -16.08
C GLU A 518 -1.89 -24.39 -15.54
N VAL A 519 -1.61 -24.49 -14.23
CA VAL A 519 -1.43 -25.78 -13.57
C VAL A 519 -2.72 -26.60 -13.52
N GLU A 520 -3.90 -25.94 -13.43
CA GLU A 520 -5.21 -26.62 -13.45
C GLU A 520 -5.66 -27.01 -14.87
N ALA A 521 -5.08 -26.40 -15.91
CA ALA A 521 -5.43 -26.65 -17.31
C ALA A 521 -4.64 -27.82 -17.94
N GLU A 522 -3.53 -28.27 -17.32
CA GLU A 522 -2.79 -29.50 -17.64
C GLU A 522 -3.41 -30.74 -16.97
#